data_62bc87d736693808a8690fcdd1459339
#
_entry.id   62bc87d736693808a8690fcdd1459339
#
_cell.length_a   1.000
_cell.length_b   1.000
_cell.length_c   1.000
_cell.angle_alpha   90.00
_cell.angle_beta   90.00
_cell.angle_gamma   90.00
#
_symmetry.space_group_name_H-M   'P 1'
#
loop_
_entity.id
_entity.type
_entity.pdbx_description
1 polymer ?
#
loop_
_entity_poly.entity_id
_entity_poly.type
_entity_poly.pdbx_seq_one_letter_code
_entity_poly.pdbx_strand_id
1 'polypeptide(L)' 'MDSDGEGSSRSRAQVSGVVMDTLPSAMYKVRLDAGPLVLAHIADRMDRNFVRILVGDKVRLELSPTDVGRGRIVERL' A
#
# COMPACT_ATOMS: atom_id res chain seq x y z
N MET A 1 22.89 -11.63 7.67
CA MET A 1 22.27 -11.39 7.54
C MET A 1 21.40 -11.34 7.30
N ASP A 2 21.54 -10.98 7.41
CA ASP A 2 20.78 -10.80 7.19
C ASP A 2 20.04 -10.72 6.79
N SER A 3 19.80 -10.60 6.99
CA SER A 3 19.00 -10.68 6.80
C SER A 3 18.23 -10.58 6.01
N ASP A 4 17.98 -11.34 5.85
CA ASP A 4 17.41 -11.16 4.73
C ASP A 4 16.04 -10.71 4.78
N GLY A 5 15.14 -11.09 5.55
CA GLY A 5 13.87 -10.51 5.79
C GLY A 5 14.01 -9.07 6.14
N GLU A 6 15.03 -8.78 6.85
CA GLU A 6 15.29 -7.44 7.15
C GLU A 6 15.63 -6.65 5.97
N GLY A 7 16.35 -7.24 5.07
CA GLY A 7 16.69 -6.59 3.84
C GLY A 7 15.45 -6.21 3.08
N SER A 8 14.48 -7.08 3.04
CA SER A 8 13.23 -6.80 2.40
C SER A 8 12.53 -5.64 3.05
N SER A 9 12.47 -5.63 4.35
CA SER A 9 11.84 -4.53 5.06
C SER A 9 12.48 -3.22 4.76
N ARG A 10 13.79 -3.20 4.71
CA ARG A 10 14.48 -1.95 4.46
C ARG A 10 14.32 -1.48 3.03
N SER A 11 14.13 -2.39 2.09
CA SER A 11 14.00 -2.01 0.69
C SER A 11 12.59 -1.57 0.34
N ARG A 12 11.63 -1.71 1.24
CA ARG A 12 10.25 -1.31 0.99
C ARG A 12 9.86 -0.22 1.96
N ALA A 13 9.82 0.99 1.47
CA ALA A 13 9.40 2.12 2.29
C ALA A 13 7.94 1.96 2.65
N GLN A 14 7.63 2.15 3.93
CA GLN A 14 6.26 2.15 4.39
C GLN A 14 5.81 3.58 4.59
N VAL A 15 4.65 3.89 4.04
CA VAL A 15 4.09 5.24 4.09
C VAL A 15 2.60 5.12 4.37
N SER A 16 1.99 6.23 4.71
CA SER A 16 0.54 6.27 4.89
C SER A 16 -0.08 7.23 3.89
N GLY A 17 -1.36 7.03 3.64
CA GLY A 17 -2.10 7.87 2.73
C GLY A 17 -3.58 7.64 2.86
N VAL A 18 -4.35 8.34 2.02
CA VAL A 18 -5.81 8.27 2.02
C VAL A 18 -6.27 7.73 0.68
N VAL A 19 -7.19 6.79 0.72
CA VAL A 19 -7.75 6.21 -0.50
C VAL A 19 -8.63 7.26 -1.17
N MET A 20 -8.29 7.59 -2.42
CA MET A 20 -8.99 8.62 -3.18
C MET A 20 -10.02 8.03 -4.13
N ASP A 21 -9.79 6.82 -4.61
CA ASP A 21 -10.67 6.19 -5.58
C ASP A 21 -10.45 4.69 -5.59
N THR A 22 -11.45 3.96 -6.04
CA THR A 22 -11.34 2.53 -6.25
C THR A 22 -11.37 2.28 -7.75
N LEU A 23 -10.48 1.43 -8.22
CA LEU A 23 -10.30 1.17 -9.64
C LEU A 23 -10.61 -0.28 -9.94
N PRO A 24 -10.82 -0.64 -11.20
CA PRO A 24 -11.05 -2.04 -11.57
C PRO A 24 -9.88 -2.91 -11.13
N SER A 25 -10.11 -4.21 -11.01
CA SER A 25 -9.09 -5.21 -10.65
C SER A 25 -8.55 -5.03 -9.25
N ALA A 26 -9.39 -4.55 -8.34
CA ALA A 26 -9.02 -4.40 -6.92
C ALA A 26 -7.84 -3.48 -6.72
N MET A 27 -7.73 -2.47 -7.55
CA MET A 27 -6.69 -1.44 -7.40
C MET A 27 -7.29 -0.22 -6.74
N TYR A 28 -6.43 0.54 -6.08
CA TYR A 28 -6.85 1.74 -5.36
C TYR A 28 -5.92 2.89 -5.70
N LYS A 29 -6.50 4.06 -5.85
CA LYS A 29 -5.71 5.28 -6.00
C LYS A 29 -5.56 5.88 -4.62
N VAL A 30 -4.33 6.01 -4.15
CA VAL A 30 -4.05 6.49 -2.80
C VAL A 30 -3.19 7.73 -2.88
N ARG A 31 -3.62 8.79 -2.19
CA ARG A 31 -2.79 9.98 -2.05
C ARG A 31 -1.97 9.81 -0.79
N LEU A 32 -0.66 9.81 -0.93
CA LEU A 32 0.24 9.70 0.21
C LEU A 32 0.18 10.97 1.02
N ASP A 33 0.47 10.87 2.31
CA ASP A 33 0.53 12.03 3.19
C ASP A 33 1.54 13.04 2.68
N ALA A 34 2.58 12.56 2.01
CA ALA A 34 3.60 13.44 1.43
C ALA A 34 3.13 14.14 0.16
N GLY A 35 1.99 13.75 -0.40
CA GLY A 35 1.37 14.43 -1.54
C GLY A 35 1.21 13.64 -2.82
N PRO A 36 2.16 12.79 -3.22
CA PRO A 36 2.02 12.06 -4.49
C PRO A 36 0.88 11.06 -4.48
N LEU A 37 0.37 10.75 -5.67
CA LEU A 37 -0.62 9.70 -5.84
C LEU A 37 0.09 8.42 -6.27
N VAL A 38 -0.37 7.29 -5.73
CA VAL A 38 0.14 5.99 -6.16
C VAL A 38 -1.02 5.06 -6.42
N LEU A 39 -0.79 4.04 -7.22
CA LEU A 39 -1.73 2.95 -7.42
C LEU A 39 -1.33 1.81 -6.52
N ALA A 40 -2.28 1.25 -5.79
CA ALA A 40 -1.97 0.23 -4.82
C ALA A 40 -2.97 -0.91 -4.91
N HIS A 41 -2.53 -2.10 -4.55
CA HIS A 41 -3.40 -3.25 -4.41
C HIS A 41 -3.36 -3.71 -2.96
N ILE A 42 -4.33 -4.54 -2.57
CA ILE A 42 -4.40 -5.03 -1.20
C ILE A 42 -3.43 -6.18 -1.03
N ALA A 43 -2.69 -6.18 0.08
CA ALA A 43 -1.81 -7.30 0.41
C ALA A 43 -2.64 -8.57 0.67
N ASP A 44 -2.06 -9.72 0.35
CA ASP A 44 -2.77 -10.99 0.47
C ASP A 44 -3.35 -11.22 1.85
N ARG A 45 -2.61 -10.87 2.89
CA ARG A 45 -3.10 -11.10 4.25
C ARG A 45 -4.34 -10.28 4.57
N MET A 46 -4.46 -9.09 3.98
CA MET A 46 -5.64 -8.27 4.19
C MET A 46 -6.83 -8.84 3.44
N ASP A 47 -6.58 -9.34 2.25
CA ASP A 47 -7.63 -9.94 1.44
C ASP A 47 -8.20 -11.16 2.18
N ARG A 48 -7.34 -11.98 2.78
CA ARG A 48 -7.79 -13.15 3.53
C ARG A 48 -8.59 -12.77 4.78
N ASN A 49 -8.34 -11.57 5.32
CA ASN A 49 -9.07 -11.10 6.49
C ASN A 49 -10.33 -10.33 6.12
N PHE A 50 -10.64 -10.25 4.84
CA PHE A 50 -11.84 -9.58 4.33
C PHE A 50 -11.91 -8.12 4.77
N VAL A 51 -10.78 -7.47 4.85
CA VAL A 51 -10.75 -6.05 5.19
C VAL A 51 -11.27 -5.26 4.00
N ARG A 52 -12.29 -4.44 4.24
CA ARG A 52 -12.85 -3.62 3.19
C ARG A 52 -12.20 -2.25 3.19
N ILE A 53 -11.75 -1.82 2.03
CA ILE A 53 -11.13 -0.50 1.84
C ILE A 53 -12.12 0.38 1.11
N LEU A 54 -12.39 1.56 1.66
CA LEU A 54 -13.33 2.50 1.07
C LEU A 54 -12.63 3.83 0.80
N VAL A 55 -13.19 4.58 -0.14
CA VAL A 55 -12.69 5.93 -0.41
C VAL A 55 -12.76 6.74 0.88
N GLY A 56 -11.68 7.44 1.18
CA GLY A 56 -11.55 8.21 2.42
C GLY A 56 -10.85 7.48 3.54
N ASP A 57 -10.62 6.18 3.40
CA ASP A 57 -9.94 5.43 4.45
C ASP A 57 -8.46 5.78 4.50
N LYS A 58 -7.94 5.87 5.71
CA LYS A 58 -6.51 6.04 5.92
C LYS A 58 -5.88 4.65 5.92
N VAL A 59 -4.82 4.51 5.16
CA VAL A 59 -4.16 3.21 5.00
C VAL A 59 -2.66 3.35 5.11
N ARG A 60 -2.01 2.26 5.48
CA ARG A 60 -0.55 2.15 5.42
C ARG A 60 -0.21 1.25 4.26
N LEU A 61 0.79 1.65 3.50
CA LEU A 61 1.19 0.87 2.34
C LEU A 61 2.70 0.79 2.22
N GLU A 62 3.15 -0.22 1.50
CA GLU A 62 4.55 -0.40 1.15
C GLU A 62 4.71 -0.01 -0.29
N LEU A 63 5.68 0.87 -0.57
CA LEU A 63 5.95 1.29 -1.95
C LEU A 63 6.80 0.25 -2.63
N SER A 64 6.57 0.09 -3.93
CA SER A 64 7.39 -0.81 -4.73
C SER A 64 8.81 -0.24 -4.83
N PRO A 65 9.83 -1.04 -4.60
CA PRO A 65 11.20 -0.54 -4.72
C PRO A 65 11.63 -0.34 -6.16
N THR A 66 10.93 -0.92 -7.12
CA THR A 66 11.34 -0.88 -8.51
C THR A 66 10.34 -0.19 -9.42
N ASP A 67 9.13 0.06 -8.96
CA ASP A 67 8.05 0.55 -9.81
C ASP A 67 7.48 1.81 -9.19
N VAL A 68 7.98 2.95 -9.62
CA VAL A 68 7.56 4.24 -9.09
C VAL A 68 6.06 4.42 -9.30
N GLY A 69 5.38 4.89 -8.28
CA GLY A 69 3.94 5.11 -8.37
C GLY A 69 3.11 3.88 -8.09
N ARG A 70 3.72 2.80 -7.64
CA ARG A 70 3.01 1.58 -7.28
C ARG A 70 3.28 1.21 -5.84
N GLY A 71 2.33 0.54 -5.23
CA GLY A 71 2.47 0.11 -3.85
C GLY A 71 1.49 -0.98 -3.49
N ARG A 72 1.52 -1.38 -2.23
CA ARG A 72 0.67 -2.43 -1.70
C ARG A 72 0.13 -1.98 -0.35
N ILE A 73 -1.19 -2.02 -0.20
CA ILE A 73 -1.82 -1.66 1.08
C ILE A 73 -1.63 -2.82 2.03
N VAL A 74 -1.04 -2.55 3.19
CA VAL A 74 -0.74 -3.58 4.17
C VAL A 74 -1.58 -3.45 5.43
N GLU A 75 -2.23 -2.30 5.63
CA GLU A 75 -3.00 -2.09 6.83
C GLU A 75 -4.00 -0.95 6.62
N ARG A 76 -5.19 -1.09 7.16
CA ARG A 76 -6.14 0.00 7.23
C ARG A 76 -6.00 0.64 8.62
N LEU A 77 -5.77 1.91 8.65
CA LEU A 77 -5.52 2.63 9.91
C LEU A 77 -6.80 3.14 10.56
#